data_e4a7efe2958dd1fb5e36f9be2795686f
#
_entry.id   e4a7efe2958dd1fb5e36f9be2795686f
#
_cell.length_a   1.000
_cell.length_b   1.000
_cell.length_c   1.000
_cell.angle_alpha   90.00
_cell.angle_beta   90.00
_cell.angle_gamma   90.00
#
_symmetry.space_group_name_H-M   'P 1'
#
loop_
_entity.id
_entity.type
_entity.pdbx_description
1 polymer ?
#
loop_
_entity_poly.entity_id
_entity_poly.type
_entity_poly.pdbx_seq_one_letter_code
_entity_poly.pdbx_strand_id
1 'polypeptide(L)'
;MRSHLFLFLLAVVLSFVLQAQTRTEFTLNDALREALDKNLDLIATRFDVPVARAQVITAGLRPNPVLSLSGDHLNLLPPRYSLENQAGPSEYAARTDFLFERGGKRQLRVEVAVAAQSVTEFLVLDAVRQLTFSVQNAFVEVLQAKADLGLAREIFSAFEEIVRINQSRLKSGDLSEVEVIRSQVAMLQFENTVRQAELQVKTTEAQLQILLGRQKMDPKIETAGEMRRDTVALPLDALREKAVTQRPDLLALQRDRIRTQADIRLQLAQAKLDYTLGSEYRRQQGLAGRGNSLGFFVSTGLPVFNRNQGEIERAKQQQMQTEARLRATQATIENEVEVALLKYASALRTIERFESTLIGKVKDVRQITEYSYKRGEASFLELLDTQRAYSETMQAYNAARADLAESLYGVEASVASQLNPEKK
;
A
#
# COMPACT_ATOMS: atom_id res chain seq x y z
N MET A 1 -55.60 -31.32 15.38
CA MET A 1 -54.24 -31.45 14.83
C MET A 1 -53.91 -30.60 13.62
N ARG A 2 -54.88 -30.15 12.79
CA ARG A 2 -54.64 -29.32 11.60
C ARG A 2 -54.38 -27.82 11.89
N SER A 3 -54.87 -27.28 13.03
CA SER A 3 -54.73 -25.84 13.33
C SER A 3 -53.35 -25.47 13.91
N HIS A 4 -52.67 -26.40 14.62
CA HIS A 4 -51.35 -26.16 15.19
C HIS A 4 -50.23 -26.24 14.14
N LEU A 5 -50.43 -27.00 13.05
CA LEU A 5 -49.49 -27.10 11.94
C LEU A 5 -49.45 -25.79 11.10
N PHE A 6 -50.63 -25.13 10.99
CA PHE A 6 -50.74 -23.88 10.26
C PHE A 6 -50.11 -22.69 11.02
N LEU A 7 -50.23 -22.69 12.36
CA LEU A 7 -49.59 -21.68 13.23
C LEU A 7 -48.05 -21.85 13.24
N PHE A 8 -47.56 -23.09 13.18
CA PHE A 8 -46.13 -23.38 13.16
C PHE A 8 -45.51 -23.01 11.82
N LEU A 9 -46.22 -23.25 10.72
CA LEU A 9 -45.77 -22.82 9.36
C LEU A 9 -45.78 -21.28 9.20
N LEU A 10 -46.76 -20.60 9.80
CA LEU A 10 -46.84 -19.14 9.79
C LEU A 10 -45.74 -18.51 10.65
N ALA A 11 -45.35 -19.10 11.77
CA ALA A 11 -44.26 -18.65 12.62
C ALA A 11 -42.88 -18.88 11.98
N VAL A 12 -42.70 -19.97 11.22
CA VAL A 12 -41.48 -20.25 10.47
C VAL A 12 -41.34 -19.33 9.28
N VAL A 13 -42.43 -18.98 8.58
CA VAL A 13 -42.42 -17.99 7.49
C VAL A 13 -42.19 -16.58 8.02
N LEU A 14 -42.76 -16.22 9.19
CA LEU A 14 -42.51 -14.93 9.84
C LEU A 14 -41.06 -14.80 10.34
N SER A 15 -40.43 -15.89 10.80
CA SER A 15 -38.99 -15.87 11.18
C SER A 15 -38.05 -15.76 9.98
N PHE A 16 -38.44 -16.21 8.81
CA PHE A 16 -37.67 -15.99 7.56
C PHE A 16 -37.85 -14.59 6.97
N VAL A 17 -38.96 -13.92 7.25
CA VAL A 17 -39.20 -12.53 6.76
C VAL A 17 -38.55 -11.49 7.69
N LEU A 18 -38.21 -11.84 8.95
CA LEU A 18 -37.47 -10.94 9.86
C LEU A 18 -35.95 -11.04 9.75
N GLN A 19 -35.40 -11.86 8.88
CA GLN A 19 -34.08 -11.63 8.28
C GLN A 19 -34.22 -10.58 7.15
N ALA A 20 -34.91 -9.47 7.42
CA ALA A 20 -34.70 -8.24 6.72
C ALA A 20 -33.21 -7.97 6.84
N GLN A 21 -32.50 -8.11 5.73
CA GLN A 21 -31.11 -7.74 5.54
C GLN A 21 -30.94 -6.36 6.19
N THR A 22 -30.42 -6.33 7.41
CA THR A 22 -29.75 -5.16 7.91
C THR A 22 -28.62 -4.97 6.89
N ARG A 23 -28.80 -4.07 5.93
CA ARG A 23 -27.72 -3.56 5.11
C ARG A 23 -26.71 -3.05 6.13
N THR A 24 -25.71 -3.85 6.38
CA THR A 24 -24.61 -3.46 7.28
C THR A 24 -23.90 -2.33 6.56
N GLU A 25 -24.13 -1.12 7.08
CA GLU A 25 -23.42 0.07 6.63
C GLU A 25 -21.93 -0.22 6.65
N PHE A 26 -21.28 -0.09 5.50
CA PHE A 26 -19.84 -0.34 5.37
C PHE A 26 -19.08 0.91 5.79
N THR A 27 -18.49 0.86 6.98
CA THR A 27 -17.79 1.98 7.60
C THR A 27 -16.33 2.06 7.18
N LEU A 28 -15.66 3.20 7.45
CA LEU A 28 -14.22 3.35 7.25
C LEU A 28 -13.41 2.28 8.02
N ASN A 29 -13.82 1.94 9.24
CA ASN A 29 -13.13 0.91 10.03
C ASN A 29 -13.24 -0.46 9.38
N ASP A 30 -14.39 -0.79 8.77
CA ASP A 30 -14.57 -2.04 8.03
C ASP A 30 -13.70 -2.04 6.77
N ALA A 31 -13.64 -0.91 6.06
CA ALA A 31 -12.78 -0.74 4.89
C ALA A 31 -11.30 -0.92 5.24
N LEU A 32 -10.82 -0.30 6.29
CA LEU A 32 -9.44 -0.45 6.76
C LEU A 32 -9.13 -1.89 7.16
N ARG A 33 -10.00 -2.53 7.92
CA ARG A 33 -9.82 -3.93 8.32
C ARG A 33 -9.78 -4.85 7.10
N GLU A 34 -10.72 -4.69 6.16
CA GLU A 34 -10.76 -5.51 4.94
C GLU A 34 -9.53 -5.28 4.07
N ALA A 35 -9.10 -4.03 3.85
CA ALA A 35 -7.92 -3.70 3.08
C ALA A 35 -6.65 -4.30 3.69
N LEU A 36 -6.44 -4.14 4.99
CA LEU A 36 -5.27 -4.68 5.69
C LEU A 36 -5.21 -6.22 5.67
N ASP A 37 -6.36 -6.87 5.55
CA ASP A 37 -6.45 -8.34 5.53
C ASP A 37 -6.39 -8.91 4.10
N LYS A 38 -7.00 -8.23 3.10
CA LYS A 38 -7.24 -8.79 1.78
C LYS A 38 -6.55 -8.06 0.62
N ASN A 39 -5.93 -6.90 0.86
CA ASN A 39 -5.23 -6.20 -0.23
C ASN A 39 -4.10 -7.07 -0.78
N LEU A 40 -4.14 -7.32 -2.10
CA LEU A 40 -3.24 -8.29 -2.75
C LEU A 40 -1.78 -7.81 -2.76
N ASP A 41 -1.54 -6.52 -2.93
CA ASP A 41 -0.19 -5.94 -2.92
C ASP A 41 0.42 -6.00 -1.52
N LEU A 42 -0.38 -5.72 -0.48
CA LEU A 42 0.08 -5.84 0.89
C LEU A 42 0.36 -7.30 1.27
N ILE A 43 -0.49 -8.25 0.82
CA ILE A 43 -0.24 -9.68 1.02
C ILE A 43 1.07 -10.09 0.36
N ALA A 44 1.32 -9.67 -0.89
CA ALA A 44 2.58 -9.93 -1.58
C ALA A 44 3.78 -9.34 -0.81
N THR A 45 3.70 -8.07 -0.40
CA THR A 45 4.75 -7.39 0.38
C THR A 45 5.02 -8.07 1.73
N ARG A 46 4.00 -8.61 2.39
CA ARG A 46 4.19 -9.37 3.65
C ARG A 46 5.03 -10.63 3.47
N PHE A 47 5.03 -11.25 2.28
CA PHE A 47 5.88 -12.40 1.99
C PHE A 47 7.37 -12.05 1.90
N ASP A 48 7.74 -10.77 1.76
CA ASP A 48 9.15 -10.37 1.80
C ASP A 48 9.82 -10.69 3.16
N VAL A 49 9.04 -10.67 4.27
CA VAL A 49 9.58 -11.02 5.60
C VAL A 49 9.94 -12.52 5.71
N PRO A 50 9.07 -13.49 5.36
CA PRO A 50 9.47 -14.90 5.26
C PRO A 50 10.64 -15.15 4.31
N VAL A 51 10.71 -14.45 3.18
CA VAL A 51 11.83 -14.53 2.23
C VAL A 51 13.12 -14.07 2.90
N ALA A 52 13.12 -12.91 3.55
CA ALA A 52 14.28 -12.42 4.29
C ALA A 52 14.68 -13.37 5.44
N ARG A 53 13.71 -13.95 6.14
CA ARG A 53 13.98 -14.98 7.17
C ARG A 53 14.65 -16.23 6.60
N ALA A 54 14.23 -16.69 5.42
CA ALA A 54 14.88 -17.80 4.73
C ALA A 54 16.33 -17.46 4.35
N GLN A 55 16.62 -16.20 3.99
CA GLN A 55 17.99 -15.73 3.75
C GLN A 55 18.86 -15.79 5.02
N VAL A 56 18.29 -15.50 6.20
CA VAL A 56 18.99 -15.68 7.50
C VAL A 56 19.38 -17.14 7.71
N ILE A 57 18.48 -18.08 7.41
CA ILE A 57 18.78 -19.52 7.47
C ILE A 57 19.94 -19.84 6.54
N THR A 58 19.88 -19.44 5.28
CA THR A 58 20.92 -19.65 4.27
C THR A 58 22.26 -19.07 4.71
N ALA A 59 22.28 -17.85 5.26
CA ALA A 59 23.49 -17.19 5.77
C ALA A 59 24.14 -17.97 6.91
N GLY A 60 23.36 -18.72 7.69
CA GLY A 60 23.81 -19.55 8.79
C GLY A 60 24.36 -20.92 8.38
N LEU A 61 24.18 -21.35 7.13
CA LEU A 61 24.66 -22.65 6.67
C LEU A 61 26.19 -22.66 6.53
N ARG A 62 26.76 -23.83 6.79
CA ARG A 62 28.16 -24.11 6.46
C ARG A 62 28.23 -24.60 5.01
N PRO A 63 29.33 -24.35 4.28
CA PRO A 63 29.56 -24.97 2.99
C PRO A 63 29.55 -26.50 3.11
N ASN A 64 28.90 -27.16 2.14
CA ASN A 64 28.87 -28.61 2.09
C ASN A 64 30.26 -29.18 1.77
N PRO A 65 30.63 -30.36 2.33
CA PRO A 65 31.78 -31.09 1.86
C PRO A 65 31.65 -31.44 0.39
N VAL A 66 32.75 -31.44 -0.34
CA VAL A 66 32.83 -31.83 -1.73
C VAL A 66 33.40 -33.25 -1.81
N LEU A 67 32.64 -34.20 -2.37
CA LEU A 67 33.11 -35.54 -2.71
C LEU A 67 33.55 -35.55 -4.17
N SER A 68 34.82 -35.87 -4.39
CA SER A 68 35.37 -36.04 -5.75
C SER A 68 35.76 -37.52 -5.95
N LEU A 69 35.27 -38.07 -7.06
CA LEU A 69 35.66 -39.42 -7.47
C LEU A 69 36.47 -39.29 -8.76
N SER A 70 37.63 -39.90 -8.81
CA SER A 70 38.46 -39.92 -10.04
C SER A 70 38.84 -41.33 -10.42
N GLY A 71 38.98 -41.54 -11.72
CA GLY A 71 39.49 -42.74 -12.34
C GLY A 71 40.52 -42.35 -13.40
N ASP A 72 41.75 -42.73 -13.18
CA ASP A 72 42.85 -42.44 -14.09
C ASP A 72 43.30 -43.74 -14.79
N HIS A 73 43.98 -43.63 -15.95
CA HIS A 73 44.47 -44.74 -16.75
C HIS A 73 43.37 -45.78 -17.11
N LEU A 74 42.16 -45.28 -17.49
CA LEU A 74 40.99 -46.12 -17.72
C LEU A 74 41.05 -46.84 -19.08
N ASN A 75 42.05 -47.32 -19.60
CA ASN A 75 42.25 -48.16 -20.80
C ASN A 75 41.03 -48.29 -21.75
N LEU A 76 40.34 -47.19 -22.00
CA LEU A 76 39.09 -47.11 -22.83
C LEU A 76 39.41 -47.05 -24.33
N LEU A 77 40.59 -46.53 -24.69
CA LEU A 77 41.05 -46.34 -26.06
C LEU A 77 42.37 -47.12 -26.32
N PRO A 78 42.61 -47.67 -27.53
CA PRO A 78 43.86 -48.26 -27.90
C PRO A 78 44.96 -47.20 -28.11
N PRO A 79 46.27 -47.55 -27.89
CA PRO A 79 46.73 -48.83 -27.38
C PRO A 79 46.46 -49.01 -25.87
N ARG A 80 46.00 -50.22 -25.50
CA ARG A 80 45.76 -50.56 -24.09
C ARG A 80 47.08 -50.61 -23.31
N TYR A 81 46.99 -50.51 -21.99
CA TYR A 81 48.16 -50.63 -21.10
C TYR A 81 48.98 -51.89 -21.44
N SER A 82 50.28 -51.69 -21.62
CA SER A 82 51.30 -52.69 -21.66
C SER A 82 52.53 -52.25 -20.88
N LEU A 83 53.41 -53.19 -20.52
CA LEU A 83 54.67 -52.88 -19.88
C LEU A 83 55.59 -52.02 -20.75
N GLU A 84 55.43 -52.08 -22.07
CA GLU A 84 56.19 -51.31 -23.06
C GLU A 84 55.74 -49.83 -23.15
N ASN A 85 54.45 -49.61 -23.14
CA ASN A 85 53.92 -48.21 -23.28
C ASN A 85 53.77 -47.47 -21.95
N GLN A 86 54.04 -48.11 -20.80
CA GLN A 86 54.02 -47.57 -19.45
C GLN A 86 52.76 -46.77 -19.07
N ALA A 87 51.65 -47.01 -19.80
CA ALA A 87 50.39 -46.23 -19.60
C ALA A 87 49.71 -46.53 -18.24
N GLY A 88 50.21 -47.52 -17.50
CA GLY A 88 49.73 -47.91 -16.17
C GLY A 88 48.37 -48.61 -16.14
N PRO A 89 48.05 -49.40 -15.13
CA PRO A 89 46.72 -49.93 -14.87
C PRO A 89 45.83 -48.84 -14.29
N SER A 90 44.49 -49.02 -14.46
CA SER A 90 43.49 -48.08 -13.94
C SER A 90 43.65 -47.83 -12.45
N GLU A 91 43.62 -46.58 -12.11
CA GLU A 91 43.67 -46.06 -10.74
C GLU A 91 42.33 -45.42 -10.39
N TYR A 92 41.92 -45.50 -9.12
CA TYR A 92 40.69 -44.94 -8.61
C TYR A 92 40.94 -44.19 -7.34
N ALA A 93 40.38 -42.99 -7.19
CA ALA A 93 40.43 -42.26 -5.95
C ALA A 93 39.05 -41.74 -5.55
N ALA A 94 38.82 -41.66 -4.23
CA ALA A 94 37.71 -41.00 -3.60
C ALA A 94 38.28 -40.00 -2.63
N ARG A 95 37.95 -38.71 -2.83
CA ARG A 95 38.43 -37.59 -2.04
C ARG A 95 37.25 -36.79 -1.45
N THR A 96 37.36 -36.42 -0.17
CA THR A 96 36.39 -35.54 0.49
C THR A 96 37.10 -34.30 0.96
N ASP A 97 36.61 -33.13 0.59
CA ASP A 97 37.14 -31.83 0.96
C ASP A 97 36.15 -31.06 1.86
N PHE A 98 36.63 -30.53 2.97
CA PHE A 98 35.90 -29.74 3.94
C PHE A 98 36.43 -28.30 3.97
N LEU A 99 35.60 -27.30 3.71
CA LEU A 99 35.97 -25.90 3.80
C LEU A 99 35.79 -25.40 5.24
N PHE A 100 36.84 -24.84 5.80
CA PHE A 100 36.87 -24.18 7.11
C PHE A 100 37.00 -22.68 6.94
N GLU A 101 35.89 -21.99 7.11
CA GLU A 101 35.82 -20.53 7.03
C GLU A 101 36.45 -19.89 8.26
N ARG A 102 37.35 -18.92 8.05
CA ARG A 102 37.97 -18.14 9.11
C ARG A 102 37.38 -16.73 9.22
N GLY A 103 37.71 -16.05 10.29
CA GLY A 103 37.35 -14.63 10.49
C GLY A 103 35.91 -14.41 10.87
N GLY A 104 35.17 -15.44 11.26
CA GLY A 104 33.77 -15.31 11.66
C GLY A 104 32.81 -15.03 10.49
N LYS A 105 33.20 -15.37 9.23
CA LYS A 105 32.45 -15.07 8.02
C LYS A 105 30.98 -15.49 8.10
N ARG A 106 30.73 -16.72 8.59
CA ARG A 106 29.37 -17.24 8.77
C ARG A 106 28.54 -16.35 9.72
N GLN A 107 29.13 -15.98 10.87
CA GLN A 107 28.45 -15.16 11.85
C GLN A 107 28.16 -13.76 11.31
N LEU A 108 29.10 -13.16 10.57
CA LEU A 108 28.93 -11.86 9.92
C LEU A 108 27.89 -11.91 8.79
N ARG A 109 27.82 -13.03 8.03
CA ARG A 109 26.71 -13.23 7.05
C ARG A 109 25.35 -13.24 7.74
N VAL A 110 25.24 -13.93 8.88
CA VAL A 110 23.99 -13.95 9.68
C VAL A 110 23.66 -12.55 10.19
N GLU A 111 24.64 -11.79 10.71
CA GLU A 111 24.43 -10.41 11.17
C GLU A 111 23.88 -9.51 10.04
N VAL A 112 24.46 -9.60 8.84
CA VAL A 112 23.98 -8.85 7.66
C VAL A 112 22.55 -9.27 7.29
N ALA A 113 22.26 -10.57 7.27
CA ALA A 113 20.97 -11.10 6.91
C ALA A 113 19.87 -10.74 7.93
N VAL A 114 20.18 -10.80 9.24
CA VAL A 114 19.26 -10.37 10.31
C VAL A 114 18.97 -8.87 10.22
N ALA A 115 19.99 -8.06 9.97
CA ALA A 115 19.79 -6.63 9.77
C ALA A 115 18.94 -6.35 8.53
N ALA A 116 19.14 -7.10 7.41
CA ALA A 116 18.32 -7.01 6.21
C ALA A 116 16.86 -7.43 6.46
N GLN A 117 16.62 -8.49 7.23
CA GLN A 117 15.27 -8.88 7.65
C GLN A 117 14.58 -7.73 8.40
N SER A 118 15.30 -7.09 9.35
CA SER A 118 14.74 -5.97 10.11
C SER A 118 14.39 -4.76 9.20
N VAL A 119 15.19 -4.48 8.16
CA VAL A 119 14.83 -3.47 7.14
C VAL A 119 13.51 -3.83 6.47
N THR A 120 13.37 -5.08 6.02
CA THR A 120 12.15 -5.58 5.36
C THR A 120 10.92 -5.46 6.26
N GLU A 121 11.05 -5.79 7.54
CA GLU A 121 9.96 -5.66 8.52
C GLU A 121 9.44 -4.20 8.61
N PHE A 122 10.32 -3.21 8.65
CA PHE A 122 9.93 -1.80 8.66
C PHE A 122 9.34 -1.34 7.32
N LEU A 123 9.82 -1.86 6.18
CA LEU A 123 9.23 -1.56 4.87
C LEU A 123 7.80 -2.11 4.75
N VAL A 124 7.52 -3.28 5.32
CA VAL A 124 6.13 -3.80 5.40
C VAL A 124 5.25 -2.89 6.26
N LEU A 125 5.77 -2.38 7.39
CA LEU A 125 5.02 -1.42 8.22
C LEU A 125 4.75 -0.10 7.48
N ASP A 126 5.69 0.36 6.64
CA ASP A 126 5.46 1.53 5.80
C ASP A 126 4.42 1.28 4.72
N ALA A 127 4.41 0.10 4.10
CA ALA A 127 3.36 -0.30 3.16
C ALA A 127 1.96 -0.32 3.82
N VAL A 128 1.86 -0.79 5.08
CA VAL A 128 0.63 -0.73 5.88
C VAL A 128 0.19 0.72 6.09
N ARG A 129 1.12 1.63 6.44
CA ARG A 129 0.84 3.06 6.64
C ARG A 129 0.31 3.70 5.35
N GLN A 130 0.97 3.45 4.24
CA GLN A 130 0.58 4.00 2.93
C GLN A 130 -0.78 3.47 2.47
N LEU A 131 -1.03 2.16 2.60
CA LEU A 131 -2.34 1.56 2.27
C LEU A 131 -3.45 2.15 3.15
N THR A 132 -3.20 2.30 4.45
CA THR A 132 -4.15 2.91 5.39
C THR A 132 -4.57 4.31 4.91
N PHE A 133 -3.60 5.15 4.57
CA PHE A 133 -3.85 6.50 4.05
C PHE A 133 -4.61 6.48 2.72
N SER A 134 -4.23 5.59 1.79
CA SER A 134 -4.91 5.46 0.50
C SER A 134 -6.38 5.04 0.66
N VAL A 135 -6.68 4.10 1.57
CA VAL A 135 -8.05 3.67 1.85
C VAL A 135 -8.87 4.79 2.50
N GLN A 136 -8.27 5.55 3.42
CA GLN A 136 -8.93 6.69 4.06
C GLN A 136 -9.33 7.74 3.03
N ASN A 137 -8.43 8.11 2.12
CA ASN A 137 -8.73 9.08 1.05
C ASN A 137 -9.79 8.56 0.08
N ALA A 138 -9.64 7.33 -0.42
CA ALA A 138 -10.63 6.74 -1.32
C ALA A 138 -12.02 6.63 -0.67
N PHE A 139 -12.09 6.39 0.64
CA PHE A 139 -13.36 6.37 1.36
C PHE A 139 -13.99 7.77 1.45
N VAL A 140 -13.18 8.81 1.70
CA VAL A 140 -13.65 10.21 1.70
C VAL A 140 -14.14 10.63 0.31
N GLU A 141 -13.43 10.25 -0.76
CA GLU A 141 -13.86 10.50 -2.15
C GLU A 141 -15.23 9.88 -2.45
N VAL A 142 -15.50 8.65 -1.95
CA VAL A 142 -16.84 8.04 -2.10
C VAL A 142 -17.90 8.85 -1.35
N LEU A 143 -17.61 9.30 -0.13
CA LEU A 143 -18.56 10.12 0.65
C LEU A 143 -18.83 11.46 -0.03
N GLN A 144 -17.82 12.10 -0.61
CA GLN A 144 -17.97 13.34 -1.38
C GLN A 144 -18.83 13.09 -2.61
N ALA A 145 -18.54 12.06 -3.41
CA ALA A 145 -19.31 11.74 -4.62
C ALA A 145 -20.79 11.46 -4.28
N LYS A 146 -21.07 10.80 -3.15
CA LYS A 146 -22.45 10.59 -2.68
C LYS A 146 -23.13 11.89 -2.25
N ALA A 147 -22.42 12.80 -1.60
CA ALA A 147 -22.95 14.11 -1.24
C ALA A 147 -23.30 14.94 -2.48
N ASP A 148 -22.41 14.92 -3.50
CA ASP A 148 -22.63 15.61 -4.77
C ASP A 148 -23.78 14.99 -5.58
N LEU A 149 -23.94 13.67 -5.55
CA LEU A 149 -25.10 13.00 -6.15
C LEU A 149 -26.41 13.41 -5.44
N GLY A 150 -26.39 13.49 -4.10
CA GLY A 150 -27.53 13.96 -3.32
C GLY A 150 -27.95 15.37 -3.72
N LEU A 151 -26.97 16.27 -3.83
CA LEU A 151 -27.18 17.63 -4.30
C LEU A 151 -27.74 17.68 -5.73
N ALA A 152 -27.18 16.93 -6.66
CA ALA A 152 -27.64 16.89 -8.05
C ALA A 152 -29.07 16.39 -8.15
N ARG A 153 -29.45 15.37 -7.39
CA ARG A 153 -30.83 14.86 -7.33
C ARG A 153 -31.80 15.87 -6.72
N GLU A 154 -31.42 16.58 -5.68
CA GLU A 154 -32.21 17.67 -5.08
C GLU A 154 -32.53 18.75 -6.10
N ILE A 155 -31.49 19.20 -6.83
CA ILE A 155 -31.64 20.24 -7.86
C ILE A 155 -32.54 19.76 -9.02
N PHE A 156 -32.29 18.54 -9.50
CA PHE A 156 -33.10 17.96 -10.58
C PHE A 156 -34.58 17.86 -10.18
N SER A 157 -34.87 17.36 -8.98
CA SER A 157 -36.26 17.27 -8.48
C SER A 157 -36.94 18.64 -8.36
N ALA A 158 -36.20 19.68 -7.91
CA ALA A 158 -36.72 21.04 -7.88
C ALA A 158 -37.09 21.55 -9.30
N PHE A 159 -36.28 21.23 -10.33
CA PHE A 159 -36.55 21.63 -11.70
C PHE A 159 -37.69 20.82 -12.34
N GLU A 160 -37.90 19.57 -11.99
CA GLU A 160 -39.10 18.82 -12.38
C GLU A 160 -40.39 19.52 -11.90
N GLU A 161 -40.35 20.03 -10.65
CA GLU A 161 -41.48 20.82 -10.11
C GLU A 161 -41.69 22.14 -10.88
N ILE A 162 -40.60 22.87 -11.16
CA ILE A 162 -40.64 24.12 -11.93
C ILE A 162 -41.27 23.89 -13.35
N VAL A 163 -40.85 22.83 -14.05
CA VAL A 163 -41.41 22.49 -15.37
C VAL A 163 -42.89 22.18 -15.26
N ARG A 164 -43.36 21.47 -14.24
CA ARG A 164 -44.78 21.20 -14.00
C ARG A 164 -45.57 22.50 -13.77
N ILE A 165 -45.07 23.42 -12.97
CA ILE A 165 -45.67 24.73 -12.73
C ILE A 165 -45.74 25.53 -14.03
N ASN A 166 -44.66 25.60 -14.80
CA ASN A 166 -44.61 26.32 -16.07
C ASN A 166 -45.58 25.77 -17.10
N GLN A 167 -45.73 24.46 -17.20
CA GLN A 167 -46.73 23.82 -18.07
C GLN A 167 -48.18 24.18 -17.65
N SER A 168 -48.45 24.31 -16.35
CA SER A 168 -49.75 24.75 -15.86
C SER A 168 -50.02 26.21 -16.18
N ARG A 169 -49.02 27.09 -16.02
CA ARG A 169 -49.12 28.53 -16.34
C ARG A 169 -49.26 28.80 -17.84
N LEU A 170 -48.66 27.96 -18.69
CA LEU A 170 -48.87 28.02 -20.13
C LEU A 170 -50.34 27.72 -20.47
N LYS A 171 -50.95 26.71 -19.84
CA LYS A 171 -52.38 26.36 -20.07
C LYS A 171 -53.33 27.44 -19.62
N SER A 172 -52.98 28.22 -18.59
CA SER A 172 -53.77 29.39 -18.16
C SER A 172 -53.50 30.69 -18.95
N GLY A 173 -52.48 30.67 -19.83
CA GLY A 173 -52.10 31.83 -20.64
C GLY A 173 -51.17 32.80 -19.92
N ASP A 174 -50.62 32.42 -18.73
CA ASP A 174 -49.79 33.28 -17.88
C ASP A 174 -48.28 33.15 -18.20
N LEU A 175 -47.89 32.25 -19.11
CA LEU A 175 -46.49 31.99 -19.46
C LEU A 175 -46.37 31.72 -20.98
N SER A 176 -45.26 32.15 -21.58
CA SER A 176 -44.98 31.87 -22.99
C SER A 176 -44.47 30.43 -23.19
N GLU A 177 -44.71 29.84 -24.37
CA GLU A 177 -44.22 28.53 -24.76
C GLU A 177 -42.68 28.47 -24.71
N VAL A 178 -42.01 29.56 -25.08
CA VAL A 178 -40.55 29.67 -25.05
C VAL A 178 -39.97 29.47 -23.63
N GLU A 179 -40.67 29.99 -22.62
CA GLU A 179 -40.21 29.80 -21.22
C GLU A 179 -40.39 28.37 -20.71
N VAL A 180 -41.47 27.69 -21.16
CA VAL A 180 -41.64 26.26 -20.87
C VAL A 180 -40.52 25.45 -21.51
N ILE A 181 -40.19 25.70 -22.78
CA ILE A 181 -39.12 25.02 -23.50
C ILE A 181 -37.77 25.28 -22.78
N ARG A 182 -37.47 26.52 -22.37
CA ARG A 182 -36.26 26.85 -21.61
C ARG A 182 -36.17 26.07 -20.30
N SER A 183 -37.27 25.96 -19.57
CA SER A 183 -37.26 25.20 -18.30
C SER A 183 -37.09 23.70 -18.54
N GLN A 184 -37.63 23.14 -19.62
CA GLN A 184 -37.37 21.74 -20.01
C GLN A 184 -35.91 21.49 -20.39
N VAL A 185 -35.31 22.41 -21.17
CA VAL A 185 -33.86 22.29 -21.50
C VAL A 185 -32.99 22.35 -20.27
N ALA A 186 -33.26 23.26 -19.32
CA ALA A 186 -32.54 23.33 -18.06
C ALA A 186 -32.72 22.06 -17.22
N MET A 187 -33.91 21.50 -17.14
CA MET A 187 -34.18 20.24 -16.45
C MET A 187 -33.34 19.09 -17.04
N LEU A 188 -33.27 18.96 -18.38
CA LEU A 188 -32.45 17.95 -19.04
C LEU A 188 -30.95 18.13 -18.77
N GLN A 189 -30.47 19.39 -18.61
CA GLN A 189 -29.08 19.65 -18.20
C GLN A 189 -28.81 19.13 -16.77
N PHE A 190 -29.74 19.36 -15.84
CA PHE A 190 -29.59 18.84 -14.47
C PHE A 190 -29.75 17.31 -14.41
N GLU A 191 -30.59 16.70 -15.24
CA GLU A 191 -30.65 15.24 -15.39
C GLU A 191 -29.29 14.67 -15.82
N ASN A 192 -28.60 15.29 -16.77
CA ASN A 192 -27.25 14.89 -17.17
C ASN A 192 -26.24 15.04 -16.01
N THR A 193 -26.39 16.08 -15.18
CA THR A 193 -25.55 16.25 -13.97
C THR A 193 -25.76 15.08 -12.98
N VAL A 194 -27.01 14.64 -12.79
CA VAL A 194 -27.32 13.46 -11.97
C VAL A 194 -26.63 12.21 -12.53
N ARG A 195 -26.72 11.97 -13.85
CA ARG A 195 -26.05 10.80 -14.48
C ARG A 195 -24.53 10.84 -14.33
N GLN A 196 -23.92 12.02 -14.45
CA GLN A 196 -22.48 12.20 -14.22
C GLN A 196 -22.10 11.92 -12.76
N ALA A 197 -22.89 12.42 -11.80
CA ALA A 197 -22.68 12.17 -10.39
C ALA A 197 -22.86 10.68 -10.03
N GLU A 198 -23.84 9.99 -10.64
CA GLU A 198 -24.00 8.53 -10.48
C GLU A 198 -22.81 7.74 -11.01
N LEU A 199 -22.25 8.15 -12.15
CA LEU A 199 -21.03 7.55 -12.68
C LEU A 199 -19.86 7.79 -11.73
N GLN A 200 -19.72 9.02 -11.17
CA GLN A 200 -18.66 9.35 -10.24
C GLN A 200 -18.70 8.48 -8.97
N VAL A 201 -19.90 8.28 -8.38
CA VAL A 201 -20.07 7.38 -7.24
C VAL A 201 -19.59 5.97 -7.58
N LYS A 202 -20.02 5.42 -8.73
CA LYS A 202 -19.58 4.07 -9.15
C LYS A 202 -18.07 4.00 -9.38
N THR A 203 -17.47 5.04 -9.92
CA THR A 203 -16.02 5.09 -10.17
C THR A 203 -15.23 5.12 -8.87
N THR A 204 -15.60 5.98 -7.92
CA THR A 204 -14.92 6.07 -6.62
C THR A 204 -15.14 4.80 -5.78
N GLU A 205 -16.34 4.22 -5.80
CA GLU A 205 -16.60 2.91 -5.16
C GLU A 205 -15.74 1.79 -5.77
N ALA A 206 -15.54 1.80 -7.10
CA ALA A 206 -14.66 0.85 -7.76
C ALA A 206 -13.20 1.00 -7.32
N GLN A 207 -12.70 2.24 -7.26
CA GLN A 207 -11.34 2.54 -6.79
C GLN A 207 -11.13 2.08 -5.35
N LEU A 208 -12.10 2.35 -4.46
CA LEU A 208 -12.06 1.85 -3.10
C LEU A 208 -12.00 0.31 -3.05
N GLN A 209 -12.85 -0.38 -3.84
CA GLN A 209 -12.90 -1.85 -3.86
C GLN A 209 -11.59 -2.49 -4.34
N ILE A 210 -10.83 -1.84 -5.22
CA ILE A 210 -9.49 -2.29 -5.62
C ILE A 210 -8.55 -2.26 -4.41
N LEU A 211 -8.56 -1.18 -3.63
CA LEU A 211 -7.75 -1.08 -2.40
C LEU A 211 -8.16 -2.11 -1.34
N LEU A 212 -9.43 -2.49 -1.30
CA LEU A 212 -9.92 -3.57 -0.43
C LEU A 212 -9.48 -4.97 -0.89
N GLY A 213 -8.83 -5.10 -2.06
CA GLY A 213 -8.40 -6.39 -2.62
C GLY A 213 -9.52 -7.21 -3.25
N ARG A 214 -10.63 -6.59 -3.62
CA ARG A 214 -11.76 -7.28 -4.24
C ARG A 214 -11.51 -7.49 -5.73
N GLN A 215 -11.47 -8.76 -6.16
CA GLN A 215 -11.27 -9.13 -7.57
C GLN A 215 -12.50 -8.90 -8.44
N LYS A 216 -13.68 -8.87 -7.85
CA LYS A 216 -14.94 -8.55 -8.52
C LYS A 216 -15.64 -7.45 -7.76
N MET A 217 -16.14 -6.46 -8.49
CA MET A 217 -16.92 -5.39 -7.91
C MET A 217 -18.19 -5.95 -7.27
N ASP A 218 -18.44 -5.57 -6.04
CA ASP A 218 -19.71 -5.80 -5.37
C ASP A 218 -20.58 -4.54 -5.53
N PRO A 219 -21.66 -4.58 -6.34
CA PRO A 219 -22.52 -3.42 -6.53
C PRO A 219 -23.39 -3.09 -5.30
N LYS A 220 -23.33 -3.91 -4.24
CA LYS A 220 -24.17 -3.76 -3.05
C LYS A 220 -23.46 -3.09 -1.87
N ILE A 221 -22.21 -2.65 -2.05
CA ILE A 221 -21.52 -1.91 -0.99
C ILE A 221 -22.23 -0.58 -0.76
N GLU A 222 -22.78 -0.40 0.39
CA GLU A 222 -23.34 0.85 0.85
C GLU A 222 -22.38 1.49 1.86
N THR A 223 -21.39 2.24 1.33
CA THR A 223 -20.48 3.01 2.19
C THR A 223 -21.30 4.05 2.95
N ALA A 224 -21.19 4.02 4.27
CA ALA A 224 -21.87 4.93 5.17
C ALA A 224 -20.87 5.52 6.17
N GLY A 225 -21.10 6.76 6.54
CA GLY A 225 -20.28 7.48 7.50
C GLY A 225 -20.32 8.99 7.26
N GLU A 226 -19.72 9.72 8.16
CA GLU A 226 -19.50 11.15 8.02
C GLU A 226 -18.05 11.45 7.74
N MET A 227 -17.80 12.51 6.95
CA MET A 227 -16.45 13.04 6.77
C MET A 227 -15.95 13.58 8.09
N ARG A 228 -14.73 13.22 8.44
CA ARG A 228 -14.08 13.63 9.69
C ARG A 228 -13.97 15.17 9.81
N ARG A 229 -14.29 15.71 10.99
CA ARG A 229 -14.31 17.16 11.27
C ARG A 229 -13.56 17.57 12.54
N ASP A 230 -12.65 16.74 13.01
CA ASP A 230 -11.95 17.01 14.26
C ASP A 230 -11.12 18.29 14.16
N THR A 231 -11.27 19.17 15.18
CA THR A 231 -10.34 20.28 15.38
C THR A 231 -9.33 19.89 16.43
N VAL A 232 -8.07 19.72 16.00
CA VAL A 232 -6.99 19.31 16.91
C VAL A 232 -5.90 20.37 16.88
N ALA A 233 -5.47 20.80 18.06
CA ALA A 233 -4.28 21.65 18.20
C ALA A 233 -3.05 20.79 17.92
N LEU A 234 -2.31 21.10 16.85
CA LEU A 234 -1.18 20.33 16.35
C LEU A 234 0.10 21.16 16.37
N PRO A 235 0.87 21.16 17.47
CA PRO A 235 2.15 21.89 17.53
C PRO A 235 3.15 21.21 16.57
N LEU A 236 3.69 21.99 15.62
CA LEU A 236 4.56 21.52 14.56
C LEU A 236 5.77 20.72 15.07
N ASP A 237 6.44 21.26 16.11
CA ASP A 237 7.65 20.63 16.65
C ASP A 237 7.39 19.23 17.25
N ALA A 238 6.27 19.08 17.96
CA ALA A 238 5.88 17.78 18.51
C ALA A 238 5.53 16.77 17.40
N LEU A 239 4.92 17.24 16.30
CA LEU A 239 4.64 16.37 15.13
C LEU A 239 5.92 15.96 14.41
N ARG A 240 6.89 16.88 14.25
CA ARG A 240 8.20 16.58 13.66
C ARG A 240 8.96 15.54 14.48
N GLU A 241 9.05 15.73 15.79
CA GLU A 241 9.68 14.76 16.68
C GLU A 241 9.03 13.39 16.60
N LYS A 242 7.69 13.35 16.59
CA LYS A 242 6.92 12.12 16.46
C LYS A 242 7.16 11.44 15.12
N ALA A 243 7.19 12.19 14.03
CA ALA A 243 7.47 11.65 12.69
C ALA A 243 8.87 11.02 12.60
N VAL A 244 9.89 11.72 13.08
CA VAL A 244 11.29 11.21 13.05
C VAL A 244 11.47 9.97 13.92
N THR A 245 10.67 9.82 14.99
CA THR A 245 10.78 8.65 15.89
C THR A 245 9.91 7.46 15.48
N GLN A 246 8.80 7.68 14.76
CA GLN A 246 7.79 6.64 14.52
C GLN A 246 7.66 6.21 13.06
N ARG A 247 8.14 7.00 12.10
CA ARG A 247 7.96 6.65 10.67
C ARG A 247 8.73 5.40 10.27
N PRO A 248 8.03 4.38 9.74
CA PRO A 248 8.67 3.11 9.41
C PRO A 248 9.70 3.21 8.28
N ASP A 249 9.51 4.09 7.29
CA ASP A 249 10.46 4.33 6.20
C ASP A 249 11.81 4.85 6.71
N LEU A 250 11.80 5.77 7.68
CA LEU A 250 13.03 6.26 8.32
C LEU A 250 13.66 5.18 9.20
N LEU A 251 12.84 4.44 9.96
CA LEU A 251 13.32 3.32 10.78
C LEU A 251 13.94 2.21 9.91
N ALA A 252 13.40 1.94 8.73
CA ALA A 252 13.99 1.02 7.74
C ALA A 252 15.40 1.48 7.35
N LEU A 253 15.60 2.77 7.04
CA LEU A 253 16.92 3.32 6.70
C LEU A 253 17.90 3.29 7.89
N GLN A 254 17.41 3.50 9.11
CA GLN A 254 18.24 3.33 10.32
C GLN A 254 18.73 1.89 10.48
N ARG A 255 17.87 0.90 10.17
CA ARG A 255 18.25 -0.52 10.14
C ARG A 255 19.17 -0.83 8.98
N ASP A 256 18.97 -0.21 7.81
CA ASP A 256 19.86 -0.37 6.65
C ASP A 256 21.28 0.16 6.95
N ARG A 257 21.42 1.22 7.74
CA ARG A 257 22.72 1.67 8.24
C ARG A 257 23.43 0.58 9.06
N ILE A 258 22.70 -0.13 9.92
CA ILE A 258 23.26 -1.25 10.69
C ILE A 258 23.68 -2.39 9.75
N ARG A 259 22.86 -2.72 8.74
CA ARG A 259 23.16 -3.73 7.73
C ARG A 259 24.43 -3.39 6.94
N THR A 260 24.56 -2.15 6.47
CA THR A 260 25.75 -1.72 5.71
C THR A 260 27.02 -1.71 6.55
N GLN A 261 26.95 -1.36 7.84
CA GLN A 261 28.06 -1.49 8.77
C GLN A 261 28.48 -2.95 9.00
N ALA A 262 27.50 -3.86 9.10
CA ALA A 262 27.78 -5.29 9.19
C ALA A 262 28.37 -5.84 7.88
N ASP A 263 27.91 -5.36 6.70
CA ASP A 263 28.48 -5.76 5.40
C ASP A 263 29.94 -5.36 5.28
N ILE A 264 30.36 -4.17 5.70
CA ILE A 264 31.78 -3.78 5.72
C ILE A 264 32.60 -4.79 6.53
N ARG A 265 32.12 -5.18 7.71
CA ARG A 265 32.81 -6.18 8.56
C ARG A 265 32.89 -7.54 7.86
N LEU A 266 31.83 -7.94 7.17
CA LEU A 266 31.78 -9.15 6.36
C LEU A 266 32.81 -9.09 5.23
N GLN A 267 32.87 -8.01 4.45
CA GLN A 267 33.81 -7.88 3.35
C GLN A 267 35.27 -7.86 3.81
N LEU A 268 35.56 -7.26 4.97
CA LEU A 268 36.87 -7.33 5.61
C LEU A 268 37.20 -8.77 6.07
N ALA A 269 36.22 -9.53 6.54
CA ALA A 269 36.42 -10.93 6.90
C ALA A 269 36.62 -11.82 5.66
N GLN A 270 35.95 -11.53 4.55
CA GLN A 270 36.12 -12.24 3.27
C GLN A 270 37.56 -12.15 2.74
N ALA A 271 38.27 -11.07 3.03
CA ALA A 271 39.69 -10.93 2.70
C ALA A 271 40.61 -11.93 3.46
N LYS A 272 40.10 -12.56 4.53
CA LYS A 272 40.91 -13.54 5.32
C LYS A 272 40.88 -14.90 4.63
N LEU A 273 42.02 -15.63 4.76
CA LEU A 273 42.17 -16.96 4.18
C LEU A 273 41.27 -17.98 4.84
N ASP A 274 40.70 -18.86 4.02
CA ASP A 274 40.01 -20.08 4.46
C ASP A 274 40.90 -21.28 4.17
N TYR A 275 40.68 -22.36 4.88
CA TYR A 275 41.40 -23.61 4.67
C TYR A 275 40.44 -24.72 4.21
N THR A 276 40.87 -25.45 3.19
CA THR A 276 40.21 -26.70 2.83
C THR A 276 41.03 -27.85 3.31
N LEU A 277 40.45 -28.71 4.14
CA LEU A 277 41.07 -29.96 4.59
C LEU A 277 40.45 -31.10 3.78
N GLY A 278 41.29 -31.85 3.10
CA GLY A 278 40.90 -33.00 2.28
C GLY A 278 41.48 -34.30 2.82
N SER A 279 40.71 -35.37 2.66
CA SER A 279 41.21 -36.75 2.80
C SER A 279 40.89 -37.51 1.51
N GLU A 280 41.85 -38.33 1.08
CA GLU A 280 41.74 -39.11 -0.15
C GLU A 280 42.14 -40.56 0.11
N TYR A 281 41.27 -41.46 -0.28
CA TYR A 281 41.63 -42.87 -0.46
C TYR A 281 41.89 -43.12 -1.95
N ARG A 282 43.09 -43.68 -2.25
CA ARG A 282 43.49 -43.97 -3.62
C ARG A 282 43.94 -45.46 -3.75
N ARG A 283 43.40 -46.12 -4.76
CA ARG A 283 43.91 -47.41 -5.20
C ARG A 283 44.75 -47.18 -6.45
N GLN A 284 46.07 -47.35 -6.34
CA GLN A 284 47.00 -47.00 -7.38
C GLN A 284 48.02 -48.13 -7.62
N GLN A 285 48.73 -48.09 -8.73
CA GLN A 285 49.84 -48.93 -9.05
C GLN A 285 51.13 -48.40 -8.41
N GLY A 286 51.75 -49.16 -7.53
CA GLY A 286 53.07 -48.87 -6.97
C GLY A 286 54.15 -49.72 -7.62
N LEU A 287 55.42 -49.51 -7.22
CA LEU A 287 56.60 -50.25 -7.68
C LEU A 287 56.48 -51.74 -7.40
N ALA A 288 55.83 -52.16 -6.32
CA ALA A 288 55.64 -53.56 -5.90
C ALA A 288 54.25 -54.12 -6.24
N GLY A 289 53.50 -53.52 -7.15
CA GLY A 289 52.15 -53.93 -7.54
C GLY A 289 51.07 -52.92 -7.08
N ARG A 290 49.82 -53.36 -7.08
CA ARG A 290 48.67 -52.50 -6.67
C ARG A 290 48.63 -52.33 -5.16
N GLY A 291 48.56 -51.08 -4.72
CA GLY A 291 48.43 -50.72 -3.33
C GLY A 291 47.31 -49.77 -3.05
N ASN A 292 46.94 -49.66 -1.79
CA ASN A 292 45.99 -48.65 -1.31
C ASN A 292 46.77 -47.61 -0.52
N SER A 293 46.42 -46.31 -0.73
CA SER A 293 47.02 -45.21 0.02
C SER A 293 45.93 -44.29 0.58
N LEU A 294 46.24 -43.69 1.69
CA LEU A 294 45.45 -42.64 2.32
C LEU A 294 46.27 -41.36 2.32
N GLY A 295 45.71 -40.30 1.71
CA GLY A 295 46.34 -38.99 1.67
C GLY A 295 45.54 -37.95 2.45
N PHE A 296 46.23 -36.96 3.02
CA PHE A 296 45.64 -35.80 3.64
C PHE A 296 46.15 -34.55 2.92
N PHE A 297 45.23 -33.61 2.69
CA PHE A 297 45.52 -32.40 1.94
C PHE A 297 45.09 -31.18 2.72
N VAL A 298 45.89 -30.15 2.65
CA VAL A 298 45.54 -28.80 3.13
C VAL A 298 45.74 -27.85 1.97
N SER A 299 44.70 -27.15 1.61
CA SER A 299 44.77 -26.12 0.57
C SER A 299 44.19 -24.81 1.03
N THR A 300 44.71 -23.70 0.50
CA THR A 300 44.24 -22.37 0.77
C THR A 300 44.49 -21.49 -0.43
N GLY A 301 43.57 -20.56 -0.72
CA GLY A 301 43.76 -19.55 -1.76
C GLY A 301 44.74 -18.48 -1.28
N LEU A 302 45.77 -18.20 -2.06
CA LEU A 302 46.72 -17.13 -1.73
C LEU A 302 46.21 -15.79 -2.31
N PRO A 303 45.90 -14.76 -1.48
CA PRO A 303 45.35 -13.50 -1.92
C PRO A 303 46.43 -12.57 -2.48
N VAL A 304 47.06 -12.98 -3.58
CA VAL A 304 48.14 -12.19 -4.23
C VAL A 304 47.54 -10.99 -4.97
N PHE A 305 46.55 -11.22 -5.78
CA PHE A 305 45.91 -10.19 -6.65
C PHE A 305 44.59 -9.69 -6.07
N ASN A 306 43.73 -10.60 -5.64
CA ASN A 306 42.42 -10.29 -5.09
C ASN A 306 42.44 -10.46 -3.55
N ARG A 307 42.35 -9.33 -2.87
CA ARG A 307 42.27 -9.23 -1.39
C ARG A 307 40.88 -8.70 -0.96
N ASN A 308 39.86 -8.90 -1.78
CA ASN A 308 38.51 -8.38 -1.62
C ASN A 308 38.45 -6.83 -1.58
N GLN A 309 39.46 -6.13 -2.10
CA GLN A 309 39.57 -4.67 -2.01
C GLN A 309 38.40 -3.96 -2.69
N GLY A 310 37.92 -4.46 -3.83
CA GLY A 310 36.79 -3.89 -4.56
C GLY A 310 35.49 -3.98 -3.76
N GLU A 311 35.19 -5.14 -3.17
CA GLU A 311 33.98 -5.32 -2.36
C GLU A 311 34.03 -4.56 -1.02
N ILE A 312 35.23 -4.42 -0.44
CA ILE A 312 35.41 -3.59 0.75
C ILE A 312 35.08 -2.13 0.42
N GLU A 313 35.60 -1.62 -0.71
CA GLU A 313 35.34 -0.26 -1.12
C GLU A 313 33.86 -0.05 -1.51
N ARG A 314 33.27 -1.00 -2.26
CA ARG A 314 31.82 -0.99 -2.55
C ARG A 314 30.97 -0.88 -1.27
N ALA A 315 31.28 -1.70 -0.26
CA ALA A 315 30.54 -1.71 1.00
C ALA A 315 30.67 -0.37 1.76
N LYS A 316 31.85 0.27 1.75
CA LYS A 316 32.06 1.60 2.34
C LYS A 316 31.25 2.68 1.61
N GLN A 317 31.28 2.66 0.27
CA GLN A 317 30.50 3.63 -0.54
C GLN A 317 29.01 3.43 -0.32
N GLN A 318 28.53 2.19 -0.18
CA GLN A 318 27.14 1.89 0.12
C GLN A 318 26.73 2.39 1.51
N GLN A 319 27.58 2.30 2.52
CA GLN A 319 27.33 2.90 3.83
C GLN A 319 27.17 4.43 3.71
N MET A 320 28.08 5.12 3.01
CA MET A 320 27.98 6.57 2.79
C MET A 320 26.71 6.94 2.03
N GLN A 321 26.31 6.14 1.04
CA GLN A 321 25.05 6.32 0.33
C GLN A 321 23.83 6.19 1.26
N THR A 322 23.83 5.17 2.13
CA THR A 322 22.74 4.97 3.10
C THR A 322 22.66 6.14 4.09
N GLU A 323 23.78 6.65 4.56
CA GLU A 323 23.81 7.82 5.45
C GLU A 323 23.32 9.11 4.77
N ALA A 324 23.65 9.28 3.49
CA ALA A 324 23.13 10.39 2.71
C ALA A 324 21.60 10.28 2.49
N ARG A 325 21.12 9.09 2.17
CA ARG A 325 19.68 8.82 2.05
C ARG A 325 18.93 9.05 3.35
N LEU A 326 19.50 8.61 4.48
CA LEU A 326 18.90 8.81 5.81
C LEU A 326 18.69 10.30 6.10
N ARG A 327 19.72 11.15 5.86
CA ARG A 327 19.61 12.61 6.03
C ARG A 327 18.58 13.23 5.08
N ALA A 328 18.59 12.81 3.81
CA ALA A 328 17.63 13.29 2.83
C ALA A 328 16.19 12.92 3.19
N THR A 329 15.95 11.68 3.59
CA THR A 329 14.62 11.21 4.02
C THR A 329 14.15 11.92 5.29
N GLN A 330 15.03 12.16 6.26
CA GLN A 330 14.68 12.92 7.45
C GLN A 330 14.23 14.35 7.09
N ALA A 331 14.97 15.05 6.24
CA ALA A 331 14.58 16.39 5.78
C ALA A 331 13.27 16.37 4.99
N THR A 332 13.05 15.34 4.16
CA THR A 332 11.79 15.15 3.44
C THR A 332 10.62 14.96 4.42
N ILE A 333 10.78 14.13 5.44
CA ILE A 333 9.77 13.88 6.47
C ILE A 333 9.39 15.16 7.21
N GLU A 334 10.38 15.94 7.64
CA GLU A 334 10.13 17.23 8.33
C GLU A 334 9.33 18.21 7.46
N ASN A 335 9.65 18.27 6.15
CA ASN A 335 8.89 19.08 5.19
C ASN A 335 7.49 18.50 4.92
N GLU A 336 7.32 17.17 4.79
CA GLU A 336 6.01 16.55 4.61
C GLU A 336 5.07 16.85 5.77
N VAL A 337 5.55 16.80 7.01
CA VAL A 337 4.77 17.16 8.21
C VAL A 337 4.32 18.62 8.15
N GLU A 338 5.22 19.54 7.78
CA GLU A 338 4.89 20.94 7.65
C GLU A 338 3.84 21.20 6.56
N VAL A 339 4.04 20.60 5.37
CA VAL A 339 3.08 20.72 4.25
C VAL A 339 1.72 20.12 4.62
N ALA A 340 1.68 18.97 5.31
CA ALA A 340 0.44 18.38 5.78
C ALA A 340 -0.29 19.29 6.77
N LEU A 341 0.43 19.89 7.71
CA LEU A 341 -0.13 20.84 8.68
C LEU A 341 -0.65 22.13 8.00
N LEU A 342 0.08 22.65 7.01
CA LEU A 342 -0.36 23.82 6.23
C LEU A 342 -1.64 23.52 5.44
N LYS A 343 -1.75 22.35 4.83
CA LYS A 343 -2.97 21.89 4.13
C LYS A 343 -4.14 21.81 5.10
N TYR A 344 -3.95 21.19 6.26
CA TYR A 344 -4.97 21.09 7.29
C TYR A 344 -5.42 22.50 7.78
N ALA A 345 -4.51 23.39 8.10
CA ALA A 345 -4.84 24.74 8.55
C ALA A 345 -5.57 25.55 7.47
N SER A 346 -5.25 25.33 6.18
CA SER A 346 -5.95 25.94 5.06
C SER A 346 -7.36 25.39 4.89
N ALA A 347 -7.53 24.07 4.91
CA ALA A 347 -8.82 23.42 4.79
C ALA A 347 -9.77 23.80 5.94
N LEU A 348 -9.25 23.85 7.17
CA LEU A 348 -10.02 24.27 8.34
C LEU A 348 -10.57 25.70 8.18
N ARG A 349 -9.73 26.66 7.78
CA ARG A 349 -10.17 28.04 7.53
C ARG A 349 -11.19 28.14 6.41
N THR A 350 -11.04 27.32 5.39
CA THR A 350 -11.99 27.27 4.26
C THR A 350 -13.37 26.80 4.73
N ILE A 351 -13.44 25.72 5.50
CA ILE A 351 -14.69 25.20 6.06
C ILE A 351 -15.35 26.21 6.99
N GLU A 352 -14.59 26.82 7.91
CA GLU A 352 -15.10 27.85 8.81
C GLU A 352 -15.74 29.02 8.06
N ARG A 353 -15.13 29.46 6.95
CA ARG A 353 -15.69 30.53 6.11
C ARG A 353 -16.96 30.10 5.38
N PHE A 354 -17.03 28.86 4.86
CA PHE A 354 -18.26 28.35 4.27
C PHE A 354 -19.40 28.31 5.28
N GLU A 355 -19.17 27.71 6.43
CA GLU A 355 -20.20 27.51 7.47
C GLU A 355 -20.66 28.79 8.13
N SER A 356 -19.76 29.72 8.39
CA SER A 356 -20.11 30.98 9.06
C SER A 356 -20.80 32.00 8.16
N THR A 357 -20.57 31.97 6.83
CA THR A 357 -20.98 33.11 5.98
C THR A 357 -21.68 32.68 4.72
N LEU A 358 -21.19 31.70 3.97
CA LEU A 358 -21.63 31.44 2.59
C LEU A 358 -22.88 30.57 2.51
N ILE A 359 -22.93 29.47 3.25
CA ILE A 359 -23.98 28.46 3.13
C ILE A 359 -25.36 29.02 3.50
N GLY A 360 -25.44 29.78 4.60
CA GLY A 360 -26.71 30.43 4.99
C GLY A 360 -27.21 31.34 3.89
N LYS A 361 -26.35 32.28 3.43
CA LYS A 361 -26.71 33.26 2.41
C LYS A 361 -27.14 32.63 1.08
N VAL A 362 -26.42 31.62 0.61
CA VAL A 362 -26.75 30.97 -0.66
C VAL A 362 -28.08 30.20 -0.59
N LYS A 363 -28.37 29.55 0.54
CA LYS A 363 -29.65 28.90 0.81
C LYS A 363 -30.79 29.90 0.86
N ASP A 364 -30.58 31.02 1.55
CA ASP A 364 -31.62 32.10 1.65
C ASP A 364 -31.93 32.69 0.28
N VAL A 365 -30.89 33.06 -0.50
CA VAL A 365 -31.08 33.61 -1.86
C VAL A 365 -31.81 32.61 -2.74
N ARG A 366 -31.42 31.32 -2.72
CA ARG A 366 -32.14 30.27 -3.49
C ARG A 366 -33.62 30.21 -3.09
N GLN A 367 -33.91 30.15 -1.80
CA GLN A 367 -35.29 30.03 -1.32
C GLN A 367 -36.14 31.26 -1.68
N ILE A 368 -35.58 32.46 -1.51
CA ILE A 368 -36.28 33.71 -1.88
C ILE A 368 -36.53 33.76 -3.38
N THR A 369 -35.52 33.48 -4.21
CA THR A 369 -35.68 33.54 -5.68
C THR A 369 -36.68 32.49 -6.19
N GLU A 370 -36.65 31.27 -5.66
CA GLU A 370 -37.58 30.20 -6.00
C GLU A 370 -39.03 30.58 -5.63
N TYR A 371 -39.22 31.17 -4.46
CA TYR A 371 -40.51 31.66 -4.01
C TYR A 371 -41.02 32.79 -4.92
N SER A 372 -40.21 33.82 -5.22
CA SER A 372 -40.55 34.94 -6.10
C SER A 372 -40.85 34.46 -7.53
N TYR A 373 -40.12 33.48 -8.06
CA TYR A 373 -40.41 32.89 -9.37
C TYR A 373 -41.77 32.18 -9.41
N LYS A 374 -42.09 31.39 -8.38
CA LYS A 374 -43.41 30.72 -8.27
C LYS A 374 -44.58 31.73 -8.23
N ARG A 375 -44.34 32.94 -7.76
CA ARG A 375 -45.34 34.04 -7.78
C ARG A 375 -45.32 34.89 -9.04
N GLY A 376 -44.33 34.70 -9.91
CA GLY A 376 -44.17 35.50 -11.14
C GLY A 376 -43.47 36.86 -10.90
N GLU A 377 -42.86 37.04 -9.75
CA GLU A 377 -42.11 38.27 -9.35
C GLU A 377 -40.63 38.22 -9.76
N ALA A 378 -40.07 37.05 -10.04
CA ALA A 378 -38.74 36.84 -10.57
C ALA A 378 -38.76 36.16 -11.95
N SER A 379 -37.75 36.44 -12.76
CA SER A 379 -37.59 35.83 -14.10
C SER A 379 -36.99 34.42 -14.02
N PHE A 380 -37.21 33.63 -15.07
CA PHE A 380 -36.61 32.30 -15.18
C PHE A 380 -35.07 32.36 -15.20
N LEU A 381 -34.49 33.40 -15.77
CA LEU A 381 -33.03 33.60 -15.82
C LEU A 381 -32.46 33.80 -14.42
N GLU A 382 -33.09 34.66 -13.58
CA GLU A 382 -32.70 34.87 -12.18
C GLU A 382 -32.78 33.59 -11.37
N LEU A 383 -33.84 32.78 -11.57
CA LEU A 383 -33.94 31.44 -10.94
C LEU A 383 -32.80 30.51 -11.37
N LEU A 384 -32.50 30.45 -12.67
CA LEU A 384 -31.47 29.59 -13.22
C LEU A 384 -30.08 29.98 -12.72
N ASP A 385 -29.74 31.28 -12.69
CA ASP A 385 -28.49 31.81 -12.20
C ASP A 385 -28.31 31.54 -10.69
N THR A 386 -29.35 31.76 -9.92
CA THR A 386 -29.37 31.46 -8.48
C THR A 386 -29.15 29.97 -8.21
N GLN A 387 -29.78 29.10 -9.02
CA GLN A 387 -29.65 27.67 -8.85
C GLN A 387 -28.24 27.17 -9.23
N ARG A 388 -27.62 27.75 -10.26
CA ARG A 388 -26.22 27.49 -10.62
C ARG A 388 -25.27 27.91 -9.51
N ALA A 389 -25.41 29.13 -9.01
CA ALA A 389 -24.58 29.64 -7.90
C ALA A 389 -24.72 28.77 -6.64
N TYR A 390 -25.95 28.32 -6.33
CA TYR A 390 -26.20 27.37 -5.25
C TYR A 390 -25.49 26.05 -5.48
N SER A 391 -25.62 25.45 -6.68
CA SER A 391 -24.97 24.20 -7.04
C SER A 391 -23.46 24.29 -6.90
N GLU A 392 -22.84 25.29 -7.50
CA GLU A 392 -21.38 25.50 -7.46
C GLU A 392 -20.87 25.71 -6.02
N THR A 393 -21.59 26.51 -5.22
CA THR A 393 -21.22 26.75 -3.82
C THR A 393 -21.32 25.49 -2.97
N MET A 394 -22.39 24.71 -3.14
CA MET A 394 -22.56 23.45 -2.39
C MET A 394 -21.57 22.36 -2.80
N GLN A 395 -21.22 22.25 -4.09
CA GLN A 395 -20.15 21.36 -4.55
C GLN A 395 -18.80 21.79 -3.97
N ALA A 396 -18.48 23.08 -4.01
CA ALA A 396 -17.26 23.60 -3.40
C ALA A 396 -17.21 23.35 -1.86
N TYR A 397 -18.36 23.42 -1.20
CA TYR A 397 -18.46 23.06 0.22
C TYR A 397 -18.23 21.56 0.46
N ASN A 398 -18.82 20.67 -0.35
CA ASN A 398 -18.58 19.24 -0.23
C ASN A 398 -17.10 18.89 -0.48
N ALA A 399 -16.48 19.52 -1.48
CA ALA A 399 -15.04 19.39 -1.72
C ALA A 399 -14.20 19.88 -0.52
N ALA A 400 -14.52 21.03 0.04
CA ALA A 400 -13.82 21.56 1.22
C ALA A 400 -13.97 20.66 2.46
N ARG A 401 -15.12 19.95 2.62
CA ARG A 401 -15.29 18.94 3.68
C ARG A 401 -14.40 17.73 3.46
N ALA A 402 -14.30 17.28 2.21
CA ALA A 402 -13.41 16.19 1.83
C ALA A 402 -11.94 16.59 2.06
N ASP A 403 -11.52 17.76 1.57
CA ASP A 403 -10.16 18.30 1.78
C ASP A 403 -9.78 18.38 3.28
N LEU A 404 -10.71 18.77 4.15
CA LEU A 404 -10.45 18.79 5.60
C LEU A 404 -10.22 17.37 6.14
N ALA A 405 -11.08 16.41 5.78
CA ALA A 405 -10.94 15.04 6.25
C ALA A 405 -9.65 14.40 5.73
N GLU A 406 -9.32 14.55 4.44
CA GLU A 406 -8.10 14.06 3.82
C GLU A 406 -6.84 14.70 4.42
N SER A 407 -6.88 16.01 4.71
CA SER A 407 -5.76 16.70 5.33
C SER A 407 -5.47 16.20 6.74
N LEU A 408 -6.50 15.87 7.52
CA LEU A 408 -6.34 15.23 8.84
C LEU A 408 -5.67 13.85 8.73
N TYR A 409 -6.13 13.00 7.80
CA TYR A 409 -5.48 11.73 7.52
C TYR A 409 -4.06 11.92 6.98
N GLY A 410 -3.83 12.97 6.20
CA GLY A 410 -2.50 13.35 5.72
C GLY A 410 -1.53 13.69 6.85
N VAL A 411 -1.97 14.43 7.86
CA VAL A 411 -1.16 14.68 9.06
C VAL A 411 -0.88 13.38 9.80
N GLU A 412 -1.88 12.53 10.04
CA GLU A 412 -1.70 11.21 10.68
C GLU A 412 -0.71 10.32 9.93
N ALA A 413 -0.82 10.26 8.61
CA ALA A 413 0.09 9.49 7.76
C ALA A 413 1.51 10.06 7.80
N SER A 414 1.68 11.40 7.82
CA SER A 414 3.01 12.03 7.86
C SER A 414 3.76 11.77 9.17
N VAL A 415 3.05 11.59 10.29
CA VAL A 415 3.63 11.26 11.60
C VAL A 415 3.56 9.78 11.95
N ALA A 416 2.97 8.95 11.09
CA ALA A 416 2.75 7.52 11.32
C ALA A 416 1.99 7.19 12.61
N SER A 417 1.07 8.06 13.04
CA SER A 417 0.27 7.83 14.25
C SER A 417 -1.07 8.56 14.21
N GLN A 418 -2.07 7.98 14.86
CA GLN A 418 -3.37 8.62 15.02
C GLN A 418 -3.28 9.84 15.95
N LEU A 419 -3.96 10.94 15.57
CA LEU A 419 -3.96 12.18 16.33
C LEU A 419 -4.94 12.15 17.52
N ASN A 420 -6.00 11.35 17.41
CA ASN A 420 -7.05 11.23 18.42
C ASN A 420 -7.44 9.76 18.64
N PRO A 421 -6.67 8.99 19.44
CA PRO A 421 -6.92 7.56 19.65
C PRO A 421 -8.19 7.26 20.47
N GLU A 422 -8.79 8.28 21.12
CA GLU A 422 -9.95 8.08 22.02
C GLU A 422 -11.31 8.06 21.32
N LYS A 423 -11.39 8.40 20.02
CA LYS A 423 -12.63 8.31 19.23
C LYS A 423 -12.62 7.04 18.36
N LYS A 424 -12.74 5.91 18.98
CA LYS A 424 -13.04 4.63 18.31
C LYS A 424 -14.50 4.28 18.45
#